data_efa22385cab1202979ed6041d46ad9b3
#
_entry.id   efa22385cab1202979ed6041d46ad9b3
#
_cell.length_a   1.000
_cell.length_b   1.000
_cell.length_c   1.000
_cell.angle_alpha   90.00
_cell.angle_beta   90.00
_cell.angle_gamma   90.00
#
_symmetry.space_group_name_H-M   'P 1'
#
loop_
_entity.id
_entity.type
_entity.pdbx_description
1 polymer ?
#
loop_
_entity_poly.entity_id
_entity_poly.type
_entity_poly.pdbx_seq_one_letter_code
_entity_poly.pdbx_strand_id
1 'polypeptide(L)'
;MQILDEKIASDSIKASLYSNEWAEPIPFPTIESENAPYPIDALPGLLHTTVTEYQRYGQQPLALVSCGALANVSLACQALANVARDDYLVSPVSLYFIVMAESGVLFFATLFLKTV
;
A
#
# COMPACT_ATOMS: atom_id res chain seq x y z
N MET A 1 -34.97 -0.11 42.77
CA MET A 1 -34.56 1.18 42.22
C MET A 1 -33.34 1.05 41.30
N GLN A 2 -32.26 0.34 41.65
CA GLN A 2 -31.08 0.14 40.78
C GLN A 2 -31.34 -0.53 39.41
N ILE A 3 -32.25 -1.48 39.33
CA ILE A 3 -32.54 -2.21 38.06
C ILE A 3 -33.22 -1.30 37.01
N LEU A 4 -33.96 -0.29 37.44
CA LEU A 4 -34.60 0.67 36.52
C LEU A 4 -33.59 1.63 35.91
N ASP A 5 -32.59 2.06 36.69
CA ASP A 5 -31.55 2.97 36.25
C ASP A 5 -30.61 2.31 35.24
N GLU A 6 -30.31 1.03 35.44
CA GLU A 6 -29.48 0.24 34.50
C GLU A 6 -30.17 0.00 33.16
N LYS A 7 -31.48 -0.19 33.18
CA LYS A 7 -32.27 -0.37 31.96
C LYS A 7 -32.39 0.93 31.14
N ILE A 8 -32.59 2.06 31.83
CA ILE A 8 -32.62 3.38 31.19
C ILE A 8 -31.26 3.72 30.55
N ALA A 9 -30.15 3.42 31.24
CA ALA A 9 -28.83 3.62 30.72
C ALA A 9 -28.56 2.75 29.46
N SER A 10 -28.95 1.47 29.51
CA SER A 10 -28.79 0.56 28.37
C SER A 10 -29.60 0.96 27.13
N ASP A 11 -30.82 1.45 27.37
CA ASP A 11 -31.70 1.89 26.27
C ASP A 11 -31.22 3.23 25.66
N SER A 12 -30.63 4.12 26.45
CA SER A 12 -30.00 5.35 25.98
C SER A 12 -28.77 5.08 25.13
N ILE A 13 -27.95 4.11 25.52
CA ILE A 13 -26.77 3.69 24.77
C ILE A 13 -27.19 3.04 23.44
N LYS A 14 -28.22 2.19 23.48
CA LYS A 14 -28.76 1.59 22.25
C LYS A 14 -29.33 2.65 21.32
N ALA A 15 -30.13 3.61 21.81
CA ALA A 15 -30.66 4.70 21.02
C ALA A 15 -29.53 5.53 20.36
N SER A 16 -28.44 5.78 21.06
CA SER A 16 -27.28 6.49 20.53
C SER A 16 -26.51 5.68 19.47
N LEU A 17 -26.43 4.36 19.64
CA LEU A 17 -25.77 3.47 18.67
C LEU A 17 -26.61 3.26 17.39
N TYR A 18 -27.93 3.43 17.48
CA TYR A 18 -28.87 3.28 16.37
C TYR A 18 -29.42 4.63 15.85
N SER A 19 -28.95 5.76 16.37
CA SER A 19 -29.24 7.04 15.75
C SER A 19 -28.51 7.07 14.40
N ASN A 20 -29.28 6.92 13.33
CA ASN A 20 -28.79 6.86 11.94
C ASN A 20 -28.45 8.27 11.42
N GLU A 21 -28.16 9.22 12.32
CA GLU A 21 -27.63 10.53 11.98
C GLU A 21 -26.11 10.41 11.80
N TRP A 22 -25.73 10.03 10.59
CA TRP A 22 -24.36 10.16 10.15
C TRP A 22 -24.03 11.66 10.09
N ALA A 23 -22.91 12.05 10.70
CA ALA A 23 -22.39 13.39 10.48
C ALA A 23 -22.19 13.62 8.98
N GLU A 24 -22.42 14.85 8.51
CA GLU A 24 -22.19 15.19 7.12
C GLU A 24 -20.78 14.77 6.70
N PRO A 25 -20.63 14.06 5.56
CA PRO A 25 -19.33 13.58 5.13
C PRO A 25 -18.34 14.74 4.99
N ILE A 26 -17.21 14.65 5.68
CA ILE A 26 -16.14 15.62 5.52
C ILE A 26 -15.54 15.42 4.12
N PRO A 27 -15.57 16.42 3.24
CA PRO A 27 -14.98 16.29 1.92
C PRO A 27 -13.48 15.98 2.05
N PHE A 28 -13.01 15.02 1.26
CA PHE A 28 -11.57 14.78 1.19
C PHE A 28 -10.85 16.04 0.70
N PRO A 29 -9.73 16.40 1.32
CA PRO A 29 -8.94 17.50 0.79
C PRO A 29 -8.54 17.17 -0.65
N THR A 30 -8.87 18.06 -1.57
CA THR A 30 -8.40 17.95 -2.95
C THR A 30 -6.90 18.22 -2.93
N ILE A 31 -6.10 17.17 -2.93
CA ILE A 31 -4.67 17.30 -3.11
C ILE A 31 -4.48 17.54 -4.61
N GLU A 32 -4.25 18.79 -4.99
CA GLU A 32 -3.71 19.12 -6.31
C GLU A 32 -2.26 18.61 -6.32
N SER A 33 -2.10 17.32 -6.52
CA SER A 33 -0.80 16.72 -6.78
C SER A 33 -0.45 17.04 -8.22
N GLU A 34 0.52 17.93 -8.43
CA GLU A 34 1.20 17.97 -9.72
C GLU A 34 1.72 16.55 -10.01
N ASN A 35 1.35 16.01 -11.17
CA ASN A 35 1.85 14.71 -11.63
C ASN A 35 3.36 14.81 -11.91
N ALA A 36 4.15 14.74 -10.85
CA ALA A 36 5.59 14.67 -10.99
C ALA A 36 5.98 13.34 -11.66
N PRO A 37 6.88 13.35 -12.64
CA PRO A 37 7.37 12.13 -13.27
C PRO A 37 8.04 11.23 -12.22
N TYR A 38 7.96 9.92 -12.42
CA TYR A 38 8.60 8.96 -11.53
C TYR A 38 10.13 9.16 -11.52
N PRO A 39 10.78 9.30 -10.34
CA PRO A 39 12.21 9.60 -10.24
C PRO A 39 13.06 8.36 -10.48
N ILE A 40 13.12 7.90 -11.73
CA ILE A 40 13.85 6.69 -12.13
C ILE A 40 15.35 6.77 -11.83
N ASP A 41 15.92 7.96 -11.91
CA ASP A 41 17.35 8.19 -11.67
C ASP A 41 17.76 7.96 -10.20
N ALA A 42 16.78 7.88 -9.29
CA ALA A 42 17.03 7.51 -7.89
C ALA A 42 17.27 6.01 -7.70
N LEU A 43 16.98 5.17 -8.70
CA LEU A 43 17.21 3.73 -8.60
C LEU A 43 18.70 3.40 -8.78
N PRO A 44 19.21 2.39 -8.04
CA PRO A 44 20.55 1.85 -8.30
C PRO A 44 20.73 1.41 -9.75
N GLY A 45 21.93 1.60 -10.32
CA GLY A 45 22.20 1.46 -11.74
C GLY A 45 21.68 0.16 -12.39
N LEU A 46 21.78 -0.98 -11.71
CA LEU A 46 21.25 -2.25 -12.20
C LEU A 46 19.72 -2.22 -12.31
N LEU A 47 19.04 -1.72 -11.28
CA LEU A 47 17.58 -1.60 -11.27
C LEU A 47 17.12 -0.58 -12.31
N HIS A 48 17.78 0.56 -12.39
CA HIS A 48 17.51 1.57 -13.40
C HIS A 48 17.53 0.97 -14.83
N THR A 49 18.60 0.27 -15.17
CA THR A 49 18.75 -0.37 -16.49
C THR A 49 17.67 -1.40 -16.74
N THR A 50 17.42 -2.28 -15.76
CA THR A 50 16.41 -3.34 -15.88
C THR A 50 14.99 -2.77 -16.04
N VAL A 51 14.63 -1.78 -15.23
CA VAL A 51 13.31 -1.14 -15.27
C VAL A 51 13.12 -0.40 -16.60
N THR A 52 14.12 0.33 -17.07
CA THR A 52 14.07 1.06 -18.33
C THR A 52 13.90 0.10 -19.51
N GLU A 53 14.68 -0.97 -19.54
CA GLU A 53 14.62 -1.95 -20.62
C GLU A 53 13.29 -2.71 -20.63
N TYR A 54 12.78 -3.10 -19.45
CA TYR A 54 11.48 -3.74 -19.35
C TYR A 54 10.35 -2.81 -19.80
N GLN A 55 10.37 -1.55 -19.37
CA GLN A 55 9.38 -0.55 -19.76
C GLN A 55 9.37 -0.32 -21.27
N ARG A 56 10.54 -0.34 -21.91
CA ARG A 56 10.68 -0.18 -23.35
C ARG A 56 9.90 -1.23 -24.14
N TYR A 57 9.90 -2.48 -23.68
CA TYR A 57 9.17 -3.57 -24.34
C TYR A 57 7.71 -3.66 -23.89
N GLY A 58 7.44 -3.46 -22.61
CA GLY A 58 6.12 -3.65 -22.01
C GLY A 58 5.19 -2.44 -22.15
N GLN A 59 5.73 -1.25 -22.42
CA GLN A 59 4.98 0.03 -22.54
C GLN A 59 4.09 0.33 -21.32
N GLN A 60 4.47 -0.20 -20.15
CA GLN A 60 3.73 -0.02 -18.91
C GLN A 60 4.18 1.24 -18.18
N PRO A 61 3.35 1.80 -17.28
CA PRO A 61 3.77 2.92 -16.45
C PRO A 61 5.07 2.61 -15.69
N LEU A 62 6.02 3.51 -15.77
CA LEU A 62 7.37 3.33 -15.20
C LEU A 62 7.32 3.07 -13.68
N ALA A 63 6.43 3.76 -12.97
CA ALA A 63 6.21 3.56 -11.54
C ALA A 63 5.78 2.12 -11.21
N LEU A 64 4.90 1.53 -12.03
CA LEU A 64 4.44 0.15 -11.85
C LEU A 64 5.59 -0.85 -12.03
N VAL A 65 6.38 -0.70 -13.09
CA VAL A 65 7.54 -1.57 -13.36
C VAL A 65 8.57 -1.45 -12.24
N SER A 66 8.82 -0.23 -11.78
CA SER A 66 9.76 0.03 -10.66
C SER A 66 9.30 -0.60 -9.35
N CYS A 67 8.02 -0.50 -9.01
CA CYS A 67 7.45 -1.16 -7.83
C CYS A 67 7.60 -2.68 -7.92
N GLY A 68 7.36 -3.28 -9.08
CA GLY A 68 7.55 -4.71 -9.31
C GLY A 68 9.02 -5.13 -9.13
N ALA A 69 9.96 -4.37 -9.69
CA ALA A 69 11.39 -4.63 -9.54
C ALA A 69 11.84 -4.54 -8.06
N LEU A 70 11.43 -3.50 -7.35
CA LEU A 70 11.72 -3.34 -5.92
C LEU A 70 11.11 -4.44 -5.06
N ALA A 71 9.90 -4.90 -5.38
CA ALA A 71 9.24 -6.00 -4.68
C ALA A 71 10.04 -7.31 -4.84
N ASN A 72 10.52 -7.61 -6.05
CA ASN A 72 11.37 -8.78 -6.31
C ASN A 72 12.69 -8.71 -5.55
N VAL A 73 13.36 -7.56 -5.53
CA VAL A 73 14.59 -7.37 -4.75
C VAL A 73 14.32 -7.53 -3.26
N SER A 74 13.24 -6.94 -2.74
CA SER A 74 12.85 -7.11 -1.35
C SER A 74 12.62 -8.58 -1.00
N LEU A 75 11.93 -9.33 -1.84
CA LEU A 75 11.69 -10.76 -1.65
C LEU A 75 13.01 -11.56 -1.63
N ALA A 76 13.93 -11.27 -2.55
CA ALA A 76 15.23 -11.92 -2.59
C ALA A 76 16.07 -11.62 -1.34
N CYS A 77 15.99 -10.39 -0.81
CA CYS A 77 16.73 -9.97 0.38
C CYS A 77 16.16 -10.55 1.69
N GLN A 78 14.90 -10.94 1.73
CA GLN A 78 14.26 -11.49 2.94
C GLN A 78 14.99 -12.71 3.52
N ALA A 79 15.57 -13.54 2.66
CA ALA A 79 16.30 -14.73 3.07
C ALA A 79 17.76 -14.43 3.48
N LEU A 80 18.26 -13.23 3.16
CA LEU A 80 19.68 -12.89 3.32
C LEU A 80 19.97 -12.02 4.55
N ALA A 81 18.99 -11.22 4.97
CA ALA A 81 19.19 -10.24 6.02
C ALA A 81 17.93 -9.99 6.85
N ASN A 82 18.15 -9.69 8.12
CA ASN A 82 17.12 -9.19 9.01
C ASN A 82 17.43 -7.75 9.42
N VAL A 83 16.40 -6.98 9.70
CA VAL A 83 16.51 -5.64 10.28
C VAL A 83 16.28 -5.76 11.78
N ALA A 84 17.28 -5.43 12.57
CA ALA A 84 17.14 -5.25 14.01
C ALA A 84 16.82 -3.78 14.27
N ARG A 85 15.63 -3.52 14.77
CA ARG A 85 15.24 -2.18 15.23
C ARG A 85 15.70 -1.94 16.67
N ASP A 86 15.72 -3.00 17.44
CA ASP A 86 16.09 -3.04 18.84
C ASP A 86 16.59 -4.46 19.16
N ASP A 87 17.20 -4.66 20.33
CA ASP A 87 17.72 -5.98 20.77
C ASP A 87 16.63 -7.07 20.77
N TYR A 88 15.35 -6.67 20.87
CA TYR A 88 14.21 -7.57 20.94
C TYR A 88 13.36 -7.62 19.68
N LEU A 89 13.52 -6.66 18.76
CA LEU A 89 12.68 -6.55 17.58
C LEU A 89 13.50 -6.77 16.31
N VAL A 90 13.55 -8.02 15.90
CA VAL A 90 14.19 -8.46 14.66
C VAL A 90 13.11 -8.88 13.66
N SER A 91 13.12 -8.31 12.48
CA SER A 91 12.17 -8.64 11.42
C SER A 91 12.89 -8.83 10.07
N PRO A 92 12.35 -9.63 9.16
CA PRO A 92 12.91 -9.76 7.83
C PRO A 92 12.84 -8.42 7.08
N VAL A 93 13.78 -8.20 6.17
CA VAL A 93 13.71 -7.08 5.23
C VAL A 93 12.49 -7.28 4.33
N SER A 94 11.47 -6.44 4.50
CA SER A 94 10.27 -6.52 3.66
C SER A 94 9.76 -5.13 3.32
N LEU A 95 9.36 -4.96 2.07
CA LEU A 95 8.70 -3.76 1.58
C LEU A 95 7.26 -4.10 1.23
N TYR A 96 6.35 -3.24 1.65
CA TYR A 96 4.93 -3.35 1.31
C TYR A 96 4.60 -2.33 0.24
N PHE A 97 3.97 -2.78 -0.83
CA PHE A 97 3.57 -1.92 -1.94
C PHE A 97 2.06 -1.96 -2.10
N ILE A 98 1.48 -0.78 -2.29
CA ILE A 98 0.10 -0.63 -2.76
C ILE A 98 0.19 0.04 -4.11
N VAL A 99 -0.28 -0.62 -5.14
CA VAL A 99 -0.28 -0.11 -6.51
C VAL A 99 -1.72 0.05 -6.97
N MET A 100 -2.07 1.27 -7.34
CA MET A 100 -3.35 1.59 -7.97
C MET A 100 -3.10 1.86 -9.44
N ALA A 101 -3.81 1.14 -10.30
CA ALA A 101 -3.72 1.30 -11.74
C ALA A 101 -5.08 1.04 -12.39
N GLU A 102 -5.27 1.56 -13.59
CA GLU A 102 -6.47 1.28 -14.38
C GLU A 102 -6.57 -0.20 -14.73
N SER A 103 -7.81 -0.66 -14.99
CA SER A 103 -8.02 -2.06 -15.36
C SER A 103 -7.31 -2.40 -16.67
N GLY A 104 -6.63 -3.54 -16.71
CA GLY A 104 -5.80 -3.98 -17.84
C GLY A 104 -4.30 -3.74 -17.65
N VAL A 105 -3.88 -2.70 -16.96
CA VAL A 105 -2.47 -2.43 -16.70
C VAL A 105 -1.85 -3.45 -15.73
N LEU A 106 -2.61 -3.95 -14.77
CA LEU A 106 -2.15 -4.91 -13.76
C LEU A 106 -1.95 -6.34 -14.30
N PHE A 107 -2.56 -6.70 -15.42
CA PHE A 107 -2.49 -8.06 -15.95
C PHE A 107 -1.06 -8.51 -16.22
N PHE A 108 -0.19 -7.62 -16.67
CA PHE A 108 1.21 -7.91 -16.97
C PHE A 108 2.12 -7.96 -15.74
N ALA A 109 1.80 -7.22 -14.69
CA ALA A 109 2.57 -7.25 -13.44
C ALA A 109 2.48 -8.62 -12.73
N THR A 110 1.33 -9.29 -12.83
CA THR A 110 1.12 -10.62 -12.25
C THR A 110 1.94 -11.71 -12.98
N LEU A 111 2.21 -11.52 -14.28
CA LEU A 111 3.03 -12.45 -15.05
C LEU A 111 4.50 -12.41 -14.61
N PHE A 112 5.00 -11.25 -14.20
CA PHE A 112 6.39 -11.07 -13.78
C PHE A 112 6.70 -11.79 -12.45
N LEU A 113 5.73 -11.83 -11.53
CA LEU A 113 5.83 -12.55 -10.26
C LEU A 113 5.75 -14.08 -10.40
N LYS A 114 5.28 -14.58 -11.53
CA LYS A 114 5.07 -16.01 -11.77
C LYS A 114 6.24 -16.70 -12.48
N THR A 115 7.25 -15.95 -12.92
CA THR A 115 8.36 -16.47 -13.75
C THR A 115 9.69 -16.61 -12.97
N VAL A 116 9.66 -16.36 -11.63
CA VAL A 116 10.83 -16.56 -10.75
C VAL A 116 10.65 -17.78 -9.87
#